data_822ef18326216a9a11279ba789bf4643
#
_entry.id   822ef18326216a9a11279ba789bf4643
#
_cell.length_a   1.000
_cell.length_b   1.000
_cell.length_c   1.000
_cell.angle_alpha   90.00
_cell.angle_beta   90.00
_cell.angle_gamma   90.00
#
_symmetry.space_group_name_H-M   'P 1'
#
loop_
_entity.id
_entity.type
_entity.pdbx_description
1 polymer ?
#
loop_
_entity_poly.entity_id
_entity_poly.type
_entity_poly.pdbx_seq_one_letter_code
_entity_poly.pdbx_strand_id
1 'polypeptide(L)'
;MNLLEVNALGISFGGLKAVDNFHVSVKKNELYGLIGPNGAGKTTIFNLLTGVYKPNAGEILLNGKNLVGMSCIKINHEGVARTFQNIRLFNKLSVLDNVKVGYFASQKYSFLDGIFRLPNYFKKEKAMDDLAMDLLSVFHLEDLAKESAGNLPYGKQRKLEIARALSTNPCLLLLDEPAAGMNPSETEELMETIRLVRDRFDMTVLLIEHDMKLVSGICDRLTVLNFGQVLAEGETAEVLHDEKVIKAYLGE
;
A
#
# COMPACT_ATOMS: atom_id res chain seq x y z
N MET A 1 1.39 10.75 17.12
CA MET A 1 1.06 11.77 16.11
C MET A 1 0.46 11.04 14.92
N ASN A 2 -0.69 11.50 14.43
CA ASN A 2 -1.34 10.86 13.27
C ASN A 2 -0.57 11.18 12.00
N LEU A 3 -0.36 10.16 11.16
CA LEU A 3 0.19 10.31 9.81
C LEU A 3 -0.93 10.59 8.81
N LEU A 4 -1.99 9.77 8.86
CA LEU A 4 -3.17 9.88 8.00
C LEU A 4 -4.38 10.22 8.85
N GLU A 5 -5.15 11.22 8.44
CA GLU A 5 -6.45 11.55 9.01
C GLU A 5 -7.46 11.70 7.89
N VAL A 6 -8.57 11.01 8.01
CA VAL A 6 -9.68 11.09 7.07
C VAL A 6 -10.92 11.54 7.82
N ASN A 7 -11.54 12.61 7.37
CA ASN A 7 -12.67 13.24 8.05
C ASN A 7 -13.87 13.34 7.13
N ALA A 8 -15.00 12.77 7.56
CA ALA A 8 -16.31 12.84 6.90
C ALA A 8 -16.25 12.52 5.39
N LEU A 9 -15.40 11.56 5.00
CA LEU A 9 -15.19 11.22 3.59
C LEU A 9 -16.43 10.55 3.01
N GLY A 10 -16.87 11.01 1.85
CA GLY A 10 -18.05 10.48 1.17
C GLY A 10 -17.94 10.49 -0.34
N ILE A 11 -18.46 9.42 -0.98
CA ILE A 11 -18.62 9.33 -2.43
C ILE A 11 -19.88 8.56 -2.80
N SER A 12 -20.57 9.03 -3.84
CA SER A 12 -21.73 8.37 -4.43
C SER A 12 -21.56 8.13 -5.91
N PHE A 13 -22.05 7.00 -6.40
CA PHE A 13 -22.07 6.63 -7.82
C PHE A 13 -23.53 6.38 -8.23
N GLY A 14 -24.08 7.19 -9.17
CA GLY A 14 -25.44 7.01 -9.67
C GLY A 14 -26.51 6.93 -8.59
N GLY A 15 -26.38 7.68 -7.49
CA GLY A 15 -27.32 7.67 -6.37
C GLY A 15 -27.01 6.66 -5.26
N LEU A 16 -26.11 5.68 -5.48
CA LEU A 16 -25.63 4.76 -4.45
C LEU A 16 -24.50 5.43 -3.66
N LYS A 17 -24.66 5.63 -2.36
CA LYS A 17 -23.58 6.04 -1.47
C LYS A 17 -22.64 4.85 -1.23
N ALA A 18 -21.49 4.84 -1.91
CA ALA A 18 -20.49 3.79 -1.77
C ALA A 18 -19.61 3.97 -0.52
N VAL A 19 -19.42 5.21 -0.09
CA VAL A 19 -18.80 5.59 1.19
C VAL A 19 -19.60 6.76 1.74
N ASP A 20 -19.97 6.68 3.01
CA ASP A 20 -20.80 7.67 3.70
C ASP A 20 -20.19 8.01 5.05
N ASN A 21 -19.73 9.26 5.19
CA ASN A 21 -19.21 9.82 6.44
C ASN A 21 -18.06 8.97 7.06
N PHE A 22 -17.15 8.49 6.24
CA PHE A 22 -16.03 7.67 6.69
C PHE A 22 -14.98 8.50 7.42
N HIS A 23 -14.54 7.99 8.56
CA HIS A 23 -13.46 8.56 9.37
C HIS A 23 -12.42 7.49 9.65
N VAL A 24 -11.16 7.87 9.66
CA VAL A 24 -10.07 7.03 10.17
C VAL A 24 -8.87 7.89 10.56
N SER A 25 -8.13 7.44 11.57
CA SER A 25 -6.93 8.09 12.08
C SER A 25 -5.85 7.03 12.24
N VAL A 26 -4.79 7.11 11.43
CA VAL A 26 -3.67 6.16 11.45
C VAL A 26 -2.43 6.87 11.97
N LYS A 27 -1.80 6.30 13.00
CA LYS A 27 -0.58 6.85 13.61
C LYS A 27 0.65 6.52 12.76
N LYS A 28 1.75 7.25 12.98
CA LYS A 28 3.04 6.88 12.39
C LYS A 28 3.47 5.51 12.88
N ASN A 29 4.09 4.73 11.98
CA ASN A 29 4.63 3.39 12.25
C ASN A 29 3.57 2.39 12.77
N GLU A 30 2.30 2.58 12.37
CA GLU A 30 1.17 1.71 12.72
C GLU A 30 0.86 0.74 11.57
N LEU A 31 0.56 -0.51 11.91
CA LEU A 31 -0.06 -1.47 11.00
C LEU A 31 -1.58 -1.42 11.21
N TYR A 32 -2.27 -0.79 10.29
CA TYR A 32 -3.70 -0.54 10.40
C TYR A 32 -4.49 -1.36 9.39
N GLY A 33 -5.55 -2.04 9.84
CA GLY A 33 -6.42 -2.85 9.00
C GLY A 33 -7.72 -2.15 8.64
N LEU A 34 -8.13 -2.24 7.38
CA LEU A 34 -9.45 -1.85 6.90
C LEU A 34 -10.17 -3.11 6.43
N ILE A 35 -11.09 -3.63 7.22
CA ILE A 35 -11.78 -4.89 6.95
C ILE A 35 -13.28 -4.68 6.73
N GLY A 36 -14.00 -5.72 6.32
CA GLY A 36 -15.44 -5.68 6.11
C GLY A 36 -15.87 -6.64 5.00
N PRO A 37 -17.17 -6.93 4.87
CA PRO A 37 -17.73 -7.79 3.82
C PRO A 37 -17.39 -7.32 2.41
N ASN A 38 -17.59 -8.19 1.42
CA ASN A 38 -17.47 -7.82 0.01
C ASN A 38 -18.52 -6.74 -0.32
N GLY A 39 -18.09 -5.70 -1.05
CA GLY A 39 -18.94 -4.56 -1.37
C GLY A 39 -19.08 -3.51 -0.25
N ALA A 40 -18.42 -3.68 0.90
CA ALA A 40 -18.50 -2.72 2.00
C ALA A 40 -17.89 -1.32 1.70
N GLY A 41 -17.12 -1.17 0.59
CA GLY A 41 -16.53 0.11 0.20
C GLY A 41 -15.03 0.23 0.40
N LYS A 42 -14.34 -0.83 0.85
CA LYS A 42 -12.89 -0.83 1.15
C LYS A 42 -12.03 -0.35 -0.02
N THR A 43 -12.16 -0.97 -1.19
CA THR A 43 -11.42 -0.60 -2.41
C THR A 43 -11.78 0.82 -2.88
N THR A 44 -13.03 1.26 -2.65
CA THR A 44 -13.44 2.64 -2.93
C THR A 44 -12.69 3.64 -2.07
N ILE A 45 -12.47 3.33 -0.78
CA ILE A 45 -11.65 4.17 0.11
C ILE A 45 -10.21 4.21 -0.39
N PHE A 46 -9.58 3.09 -0.76
CA PHE A 46 -8.23 3.10 -1.33
C PHE A 46 -8.15 3.93 -2.62
N ASN A 47 -9.17 3.88 -3.47
CA ASN A 47 -9.26 4.70 -4.67
C ASN A 47 -9.38 6.21 -4.35
N LEU A 48 -10.06 6.56 -3.26
CA LEU A 48 -10.13 7.94 -2.77
C LEU A 48 -8.78 8.40 -2.19
N LEU A 49 -8.13 7.59 -1.36
CA LEU A 49 -6.82 7.88 -0.76
C LEU A 49 -5.72 8.06 -1.81
N THR A 50 -5.84 7.39 -2.94
CA THR A 50 -4.85 7.45 -4.03
C THR A 50 -5.22 8.42 -5.17
N GLY A 51 -6.36 9.14 -5.06
CA GLY A 51 -6.80 10.12 -6.05
C GLY A 51 -7.31 9.53 -7.36
N VAL A 52 -7.59 8.22 -7.40
CA VAL A 52 -8.29 7.56 -8.53
C VAL A 52 -9.73 8.07 -8.61
N TYR A 53 -10.36 8.25 -7.43
CA TYR A 53 -11.66 8.89 -7.32
C TYR A 53 -11.54 10.22 -6.56
N LYS A 54 -12.38 11.17 -6.93
CA LYS A 54 -12.53 12.44 -6.20
C LYS A 54 -13.73 12.31 -5.26
N PRO A 55 -13.57 12.55 -3.96
CA PRO A 55 -14.69 12.50 -3.02
C PRO A 55 -15.72 13.61 -3.29
N ASN A 56 -16.98 13.35 -2.93
CA ASN A 56 -18.04 14.36 -2.95
C ASN A 56 -18.02 15.23 -1.68
N ALA A 57 -17.52 14.69 -0.58
CA ALA A 57 -17.42 15.36 0.72
C ALA A 57 -16.22 14.86 1.51
N GLY A 58 -15.82 15.63 2.50
CA GLY A 58 -14.77 15.28 3.44
C GLY A 58 -13.37 15.67 2.97
N GLU A 59 -12.38 15.30 3.78
CA GLU A 59 -10.96 15.60 3.55
C GLU A 59 -10.08 14.40 3.88
N ILE A 60 -8.88 14.40 3.29
CA ILE A 60 -7.85 13.40 3.47
C ILE A 60 -6.57 14.15 3.79
N LEU A 61 -6.07 14.03 5.02
CA LEU A 61 -4.88 14.73 5.50
C LEU A 61 -3.74 13.73 5.67
N LEU A 62 -2.64 13.93 4.96
CA LEU A 62 -1.38 13.21 5.17
C LEU A 62 -0.36 14.17 5.75
N ASN A 63 0.14 13.90 6.95
CA ASN A 63 1.00 14.84 7.69
C ASN A 63 0.40 16.27 7.76
N GLY A 64 -0.93 16.39 7.90
CA GLY A 64 -1.64 17.67 7.92
C GLY A 64 -1.88 18.32 6.54
N LYS A 65 -1.39 17.73 5.45
CA LYS A 65 -1.61 18.22 4.09
C LYS A 65 -2.80 17.56 3.44
N ASN A 66 -3.76 18.35 2.94
CA ASN A 66 -4.95 17.81 2.28
C ASN A 66 -4.62 17.29 0.88
N LEU A 67 -4.95 16.01 0.61
CA LEU A 67 -4.71 15.32 -0.66
C LEU A 67 -5.89 15.41 -1.63
N VAL A 68 -7.07 15.86 -1.19
CA VAL A 68 -8.28 15.91 -2.01
C VAL A 68 -8.05 16.78 -3.25
N GLY A 69 -8.36 16.21 -4.42
CA GLY A 69 -8.19 16.88 -5.72
C GLY A 69 -6.79 16.82 -6.30
N MET A 70 -5.82 16.22 -5.62
CA MET A 70 -4.52 15.94 -6.20
C MET A 70 -4.60 14.75 -7.18
N SER A 71 -3.74 14.75 -8.19
CA SER A 71 -3.57 13.58 -9.08
C SER A 71 -2.82 12.45 -8.37
N CYS A 72 -3.01 11.20 -8.83
CA CYS A 72 -2.30 10.03 -8.30
C CYS A 72 -0.77 10.25 -8.24
N ILE A 73 -0.19 10.89 -9.27
CA ILE A 73 1.24 11.21 -9.32
C ILE A 73 1.64 12.15 -8.17
N LYS A 74 0.85 13.21 -7.93
CA LYS A 74 1.12 14.15 -6.83
C LYS A 74 0.99 13.46 -5.48
N ILE A 75 -0.04 12.63 -5.29
CA ILE A 75 -0.25 11.87 -4.05
C ILE A 75 0.91 10.91 -3.80
N ASN A 76 1.44 10.25 -4.83
CA ASN A 76 2.63 9.43 -4.69
C ASN A 76 3.86 10.27 -4.27
N HIS A 77 4.05 11.46 -4.85
CA HIS A 77 5.13 12.39 -4.44
C HIS A 77 4.95 12.93 -3.00
N GLU A 78 3.71 12.97 -2.48
CA GLU A 78 3.47 13.30 -1.06
C GLU A 78 3.78 12.14 -0.12
N GLY A 79 4.12 10.96 -0.67
CA GLY A 79 4.57 9.81 0.10
C GLY A 79 3.52 8.71 0.31
N VAL A 80 2.52 8.60 -0.57
CA VAL A 80 1.59 7.46 -0.58
C VAL A 80 1.97 6.50 -1.69
N ALA A 81 2.25 5.24 -1.35
CA ALA A 81 2.40 4.17 -2.32
C ALA A 81 1.31 3.11 -2.14
N ARG A 82 0.94 2.41 -3.22
CA ARG A 82 -0.07 1.35 -3.19
C ARG A 82 0.37 0.15 -4.01
N THR A 83 0.15 -1.04 -3.47
CA THR A 83 0.10 -2.29 -4.22
C THR A 83 -1.33 -2.57 -4.66
N PHE A 84 -1.52 -3.54 -5.54
CA PHE A 84 -2.85 -3.89 -6.05
C PHE A 84 -3.15 -5.36 -5.74
N GLN A 85 -4.43 -5.72 -5.65
CA GLN A 85 -4.88 -7.09 -5.45
C GLN A 85 -4.24 -8.04 -6.49
N ASN A 86 -4.34 -7.68 -7.77
CA ASN A 86 -3.61 -8.37 -8.83
C ASN A 86 -2.22 -7.73 -8.97
N ILE A 87 -1.17 -8.53 -8.85
CA ILE A 87 0.22 -8.09 -8.96
C ILE A 87 0.43 -7.34 -10.29
N ARG A 88 0.97 -6.12 -10.20
CA ARG A 88 1.24 -5.26 -11.37
C ARG A 88 2.72 -5.02 -11.53
N LEU A 89 3.45 -6.06 -11.92
CA LEU A 89 4.87 -5.96 -12.28
C LEU A 89 5.06 -5.72 -13.78
N PHE A 90 6.19 -5.16 -14.13
CA PHE A 90 6.67 -5.14 -15.52
C PHE A 90 7.30 -6.50 -15.83
N ASN A 91 6.48 -7.46 -16.23
CA ASN A 91 6.86 -8.88 -16.35
C ASN A 91 8.06 -9.14 -17.26
N LYS A 92 8.30 -8.30 -18.27
CA LYS A 92 9.43 -8.40 -19.20
C LYS A 92 10.70 -7.70 -18.72
N LEU A 93 10.61 -6.88 -17.68
CA LEU A 93 11.77 -6.25 -17.07
C LEU A 93 12.39 -7.19 -16.02
N SER A 94 13.67 -6.98 -15.75
CA SER A 94 14.33 -7.68 -14.66
C SER A 94 13.74 -7.30 -13.29
N VAL A 95 14.03 -8.12 -12.29
CA VAL A 95 13.70 -7.83 -10.87
C VAL A 95 14.31 -6.50 -10.45
N LEU A 96 15.59 -6.26 -10.78
CA LEU A 96 16.28 -5.01 -10.51
C LEU A 96 15.62 -3.81 -11.19
N ASP A 97 15.30 -3.92 -12.49
CA ASP A 97 14.69 -2.83 -13.24
C ASP A 97 13.29 -2.48 -12.72
N ASN A 98 12.52 -3.47 -12.25
CA ASN A 98 11.23 -3.20 -11.59
C ASN A 98 11.38 -2.28 -10.37
N VAL A 99 12.39 -2.47 -9.54
CA VAL A 99 12.66 -1.60 -8.38
C VAL A 99 13.15 -0.24 -8.85
N LYS A 100 14.06 -0.18 -9.82
CA LYS A 100 14.61 1.06 -10.38
C LYS A 100 13.52 2.00 -10.91
N VAL A 101 12.45 1.46 -11.53
CA VAL A 101 11.32 2.28 -12.01
C VAL A 101 10.75 3.18 -10.92
N GLY A 102 10.66 2.73 -9.67
CA GLY A 102 10.19 3.57 -8.56
C GLY A 102 11.17 4.70 -8.23
N TYR A 103 12.46 4.44 -8.25
CA TYR A 103 13.48 5.47 -8.01
C TYR A 103 13.51 6.56 -9.10
N PHE A 104 13.17 6.22 -10.36
CA PHE A 104 13.10 7.23 -11.42
C PHE A 104 12.12 8.36 -11.13
N ALA A 105 11.03 8.09 -10.41
CA ALA A 105 10.04 9.11 -10.04
C ALA A 105 10.64 10.20 -9.13
N SER A 106 11.65 9.86 -8.32
CA SER A 106 12.32 10.78 -7.38
C SER A 106 13.56 11.45 -7.96
N GLN A 107 14.17 10.92 -9.05
CA GLN A 107 15.40 11.43 -9.63
C GLN A 107 15.14 12.48 -10.71
N LYS A 108 15.70 13.66 -10.50
CA LYS A 108 15.73 14.71 -11.56
C LYS A 108 16.96 14.48 -12.45
N TYR A 109 16.73 13.90 -13.64
CA TYR A 109 17.75 13.89 -14.69
C TYR A 109 17.74 15.22 -15.43
N SER A 110 18.93 15.75 -15.70
CA SER A 110 19.04 16.76 -16.74
C SER A 110 18.77 16.10 -18.10
N PHE A 111 17.94 16.71 -18.92
CA PHE A 111 17.63 16.21 -20.26
C PHE A 111 18.90 16.00 -21.10
N LEU A 112 19.90 16.89 -20.94
CA LEU A 112 21.19 16.80 -21.63
C LEU A 112 22.04 15.61 -21.10
N ASP A 113 22.06 15.37 -19.78
CA ASP A 113 22.78 14.24 -19.19
C ASP A 113 22.25 12.90 -19.74
N GLY A 114 20.93 12.80 -19.94
CA GLY A 114 20.29 11.58 -20.47
C GLY A 114 20.58 11.34 -21.96
N ILE A 115 20.51 12.38 -22.81
CA ILE A 115 20.75 12.25 -24.25
C ILE A 115 22.22 11.94 -24.56
N PHE A 116 23.13 12.70 -23.94
CA PHE A 116 24.57 12.60 -24.24
C PHE A 116 25.31 11.58 -23.37
N ARG A 117 24.61 10.89 -22.47
CA ARG A 117 25.18 9.90 -21.53
C ARG A 117 26.47 10.42 -20.87
N LEU A 118 26.39 11.63 -20.31
CA LEU A 118 27.52 12.29 -19.65
C LEU A 118 27.94 11.48 -18.42
N PRO A 119 29.17 11.66 -17.90
CA PRO A 119 29.66 10.93 -16.72
C PRO A 119 28.70 10.97 -15.52
N ASN A 120 27.97 12.07 -15.34
CA ASN A 120 26.98 12.23 -14.28
C ASN A 120 25.78 11.26 -14.45
N TYR A 121 25.41 10.93 -15.69
CA TYR A 121 24.41 9.91 -15.98
C TYR A 121 24.82 8.55 -15.43
N PHE A 122 26.02 8.08 -15.78
CA PHE A 122 26.50 6.77 -15.32
C PHE A 122 26.66 6.70 -13.79
N LYS A 123 27.07 7.80 -13.15
CA LYS A 123 27.15 7.89 -11.69
C LYS A 123 25.78 7.73 -11.02
N LYS A 124 24.75 8.38 -11.58
CA LYS A 124 23.38 8.26 -11.07
C LYS A 124 22.79 6.88 -11.30
N GLU A 125 23.02 6.29 -12.51
CA GLU A 125 22.58 4.92 -12.81
C GLU A 125 23.17 3.92 -11.82
N LYS A 126 24.50 4.00 -11.58
CA LYS A 126 25.16 3.13 -10.61
C LYS A 126 24.60 3.32 -9.21
N ALA A 127 24.38 4.55 -8.77
CA ALA A 127 23.78 4.82 -7.45
C ALA A 127 22.35 4.23 -7.34
N MET A 128 21.57 4.26 -8.42
CA MET A 128 20.25 3.60 -8.42
C MET A 128 20.36 2.09 -8.42
N ASP A 129 21.34 1.51 -9.13
CA ASP A 129 21.61 0.08 -9.09
C ASP A 129 21.95 -0.37 -7.66
N ASP A 130 22.85 0.37 -7.00
CA ASP A 130 23.26 0.08 -5.63
C ASP A 130 22.07 0.17 -4.66
N LEU A 131 21.27 1.24 -4.72
CA LEU A 131 20.05 1.40 -3.89
C LEU A 131 19.01 0.32 -4.17
N ALA A 132 18.81 -0.05 -5.43
CA ALA A 132 17.87 -1.10 -5.79
C ALA A 132 18.34 -2.48 -5.32
N MET A 133 19.65 -2.77 -5.40
CA MET A 133 20.22 -4.01 -4.87
C MET A 133 20.11 -4.08 -3.34
N ASP A 134 20.39 -2.96 -2.64
CA ASP A 134 20.22 -2.87 -1.19
C ASP A 134 18.76 -3.16 -0.79
N LEU A 135 17.79 -2.59 -1.53
CA LEU A 135 16.38 -2.85 -1.28
C LEU A 135 16.01 -4.30 -1.58
N LEU A 136 16.50 -4.89 -2.69
CA LEU A 136 16.27 -6.29 -3.02
C LEU A 136 16.83 -7.25 -1.96
N SER A 137 17.98 -6.92 -1.35
CA SER A 137 18.56 -7.73 -0.29
C SER A 137 17.68 -7.82 0.96
N VAL A 138 16.89 -6.77 1.25
CA VAL A 138 15.90 -6.78 2.35
C VAL A 138 14.83 -7.84 2.15
N PHE A 139 14.49 -8.13 0.89
CA PHE A 139 13.45 -9.08 0.50
C PHE A 139 14.01 -10.45 0.10
N HIS A 140 15.33 -10.66 0.19
CA HIS A 140 16.03 -11.85 -0.29
C HIS A 140 15.78 -12.14 -1.77
N LEU A 141 15.85 -11.09 -2.59
CA LEU A 141 15.66 -11.12 -4.04
C LEU A 141 16.92 -10.73 -4.83
N GLU A 142 18.05 -10.44 -4.16
CA GLU A 142 19.30 -9.98 -4.75
C GLU A 142 19.88 -10.96 -5.76
N ASP A 143 19.82 -12.26 -5.47
CA ASP A 143 20.32 -13.32 -6.36
C ASP A 143 19.49 -13.45 -7.65
N LEU A 144 18.26 -12.94 -7.63
CA LEU A 144 17.31 -12.96 -8.74
C LEU A 144 17.25 -11.62 -9.49
N ALA A 145 18.16 -10.68 -9.17
CA ALA A 145 18.14 -9.30 -9.70
C ALA A 145 18.07 -9.23 -11.24
N LYS A 146 18.72 -10.17 -11.93
CA LYS A 146 18.77 -10.25 -13.41
C LYS A 146 17.66 -11.08 -14.03
N GLU A 147 16.90 -11.82 -13.23
CA GLU A 147 15.78 -12.63 -13.71
C GLU A 147 14.62 -11.74 -14.18
N SER A 148 13.85 -12.24 -15.13
CA SER A 148 12.61 -11.60 -15.56
C SER A 148 11.57 -11.68 -14.43
N ALA A 149 10.96 -10.57 -14.06
CA ALA A 149 9.98 -10.53 -12.97
C ALA A 149 8.80 -11.50 -13.16
N GLY A 150 8.40 -11.74 -14.42
CA GLY A 150 7.33 -12.68 -14.75
C GLY A 150 7.68 -14.15 -14.48
N ASN A 151 8.96 -14.51 -14.33
CA ASN A 151 9.40 -15.87 -14.06
C ASN A 151 9.45 -16.20 -12.55
N LEU A 152 9.27 -15.21 -11.68
CA LEU A 152 9.29 -15.43 -10.25
C LEU A 152 8.07 -16.21 -9.77
N PRO A 153 8.21 -17.07 -8.74
CA PRO A 153 7.07 -17.59 -7.99
C PRO A 153 6.20 -16.46 -7.43
N TYR A 154 4.91 -16.74 -7.23
CA TYR A 154 3.91 -15.73 -6.85
C TYR A 154 4.28 -14.94 -5.58
N GLY A 155 4.71 -15.61 -4.50
CA GLY A 155 5.15 -14.96 -3.27
C GLY A 155 6.35 -14.02 -3.48
N LYS A 156 7.31 -14.39 -4.35
CA LYS A 156 8.44 -13.52 -4.71
C LYS A 156 8.01 -12.34 -5.59
N GLN A 157 7.01 -12.53 -6.46
CA GLN A 157 6.43 -11.41 -7.22
C GLN A 157 5.78 -10.40 -6.27
N ARG A 158 5.06 -10.85 -5.24
CA ARG A 158 4.45 -9.97 -4.24
C ARG A 158 5.51 -9.19 -3.46
N LYS A 159 6.59 -9.85 -3.02
CA LYS A 159 7.73 -9.17 -2.38
C LYS A 159 8.35 -8.12 -3.29
N LEU A 160 8.53 -8.42 -4.58
CA LEU A 160 9.05 -7.48 -5.55
C LEU A 160 8.10 -6.29 -5.77
N GLU A 161 6.79 -6.51 -5.77
CA GLU A 161 5.80 -5.42 -5.88
C GLU A 161 5.89 -4.46 -4.68
N ILE A 162 6.04 -5.00 -3.45
CA ILE A 162 6.24 -4.20 -2.24
C ILE A 162 7.58 -3.45 -2.34
N ALA A 163 8.67 -4.10 -2.72
CA ALA A 163 9.98 -3.47 -2.90
C ALA A 163 9.90 -2.31 -3.92
N ARG A 164 9.22 -2.49 -5.05
CA ARG A 164 9.00 -1.42 -6.02
C ARG A 164 8.16 -0.27 -5.45
N ALA A 165 7.15 -0.54 -4.63
CA ALA A 165 6.38 0.50 -3.97
C ALA A 165 7.27 1.31 -3.00
N LEU A 166 8.12 0.65 -2.23
CA LEU A 166 9.06 1.28 -1.29
C LEU A 166 10.13 2.13 -1.99
N SER A 167 10.52 1.78 -3.21
CA SER A 167 11.52 2.56 -3.97
C SER A 167 11.07 3.98 -4.31
N THR A 168 9.77 4.30 -4.18
CA THR A 168 9.25 5.67 -4.27
C THR A 168 9.45 6.47 -2.98
N ASN A 169 10.06 5.88 -1.94
CA ASN A 169 10.28 6.47 -0.62
C ASN A 169 9.00 6.99 0.06
N PRO A 170 7.96 6.15 0.20
CA PRO A 170 6.70 6.56 0.80
C PRO A 170 6.81 6.68 2.33
N CYS A 171 5.85 7.39 2.95
CA CYS A 171 5.61 7.35 4.39
C CYS A 171 4.35 6.52 4.74
N LEU A 172 3.47 6.29 3.75
CA LEU A 172 2.26 5.47 3.86
C LEU A 172 2.23 4.43 2.74
N LEU A 173 2.19 3.16 3.11
CA LEU A 173 2.04 2.04 2.18
C LEU A 173 0.62 1.46 2.28
N LEU A 174 -0.10 1.46 1.17
CA LEU A 174 -1.42 0.87 1.04
C LEU A 174 -1.30 -0.52 0.42
N LEU A 175 -1.71 -1.56 1.15
CA LEU A 175 -1.69 -2.95 0.68
C LEU A 175 -3.12 -3.44 0.43
N ASP A 176 -3.44 -3.76 -0.82
CA ASP A 176 -4.77 -4.17 -1.25
C ASP A 176 -4.82 -5.69 -1.40
N GLU A 177 -5.40 -6.39 -0.42
CA GLU A 177 -5.50 -7.85 -0.32
C GLU A 177 -4.15 -8.57 -0.65
N PRO A 178 -3.08 -8.25 0.10
CA PRO A 178 -1.75 -8.72 -0.26
C PRO A 178 -1.58 -10.24 -0.16
N ALA A 179 -2.38 -10.94 0.65
CA ALA A 179 -2.34 -12.39 0.79
C ALA A 179 -3.25 -13.16 -0.19
N ALA A 180 -3.98 -12.45 -1.07
CA ALA A 180 -4.90 -13.12 -1.99
C ALA A 180 -4.20 -14.17 -2.85
N GLY A 181 -4.70 -15.43 -2.80
CA GLY A 181 -4.15 -16.55 -3.56
C GLY A 181 -2.89 -17.21 -2.99
N MET A 182 -2.45 -16.81 -1.80
CA MET A 182 -1.32 -17.41 -1.09
C MET A 182 -1.73 -18.63 -0.26
N ASN A 183 -0.82 -19.58 -0.14
CA ASN A 183 -0.96 -20.67 0.83
C ASN A 183 -0.58 -20.19 2.24
N PRO A 184 -0.90 -20.96 3.32
CA PRO A 184 -0.63 -20.54 4.71
C PRO A 184 0.85 -20.21 5.01
N SER A 185 1.80 -20.93 4.39
CA SER A 185 3.23 -20.66 4.59
C SER A 185 3.66 -19.35 3.91
N GLU A 186 3.14 -19.09 2.71
CA GLU A 186 3.39 -17.82 1.99
C GLU A 186 2.76 -16.63 2.71
N THR A 187 1.57 -16.81 3.33
CA THR A 187 0.93 -15.80 4.15
C THR A 187 1.77 -15.46 5.38
N GLU A 188 2.34 -16.45 6.06
CA GLU A 188 3.21 -16.24 7.21
C GLU A 188 4.48 -15.45 6.81
N GLU A 189 5.12 -15.83 5.70
CA GLU A 189 6.29 -15.14 5.17
C GLU A 189 5.96 -13.69 4.74
N LEU A 190 4.76 -13.45 4.23
CA LEU A 190 4.27 -12.11 3.92
C LEU A 190 4.07 -11.28 5.20
N MET A 191 3.49 -11.86 6.25
CA MET A 191 3.32 -11.19 7.54
C MET A 191 4.66 -10.74 8.12
N GLU A 192 5.68 -11.61 8.09
CA GLU A 192 7.05 -11.26 8.50
C GLU A 192 7.63 -10.14 7.64
N THR A 193 7.39 -10.20 6.33
CA THR A 193 7.83 -9.17 5.38
C THR A 193 7.18 -7.81 5.69
N ILE A 194 5.88 -7.76 5.99
CA ILE A 194 5.17 -6.51 6.33
C ILE A 194 5.70 -5.93 7.65
N ARG A 195 5.93 -6.77 8.67
CA ARG A 195 6.55 -6.33 9.94
C ARG A 195 7.96 -5.77 9.70
N LEU A 196 8.78 -6.49 8.92
CA LEU A 196 10.12 -6.03 8.55
C LEU A 196 10.10 -4.66 7.86
N VAL A 197 9.16 -4.46 6.92
CA VAL A 197 8.99 -3.18 6.21
C VAL A 197 8.62 -2.07 7.19
N ARG A 198 7.65 -2.29 8.09
CA ARG A 198 7.30 -1.33 9.13
C ARG A 198 8.51 -0.92 9.96
N ASP A 199 9.22 -1.90 10.50
CA ASP A 199 10.26 -1.67 11.49
C ASP A 199 11.54 -1.08 10.86
N ARG A 200 11.94 -1.57 9.68
CA ARG A 200 13.19 -1.14 9.02
C ARG A 200 13.07 0.22 8.34
N PHE A 201 11.89 0.55 7.81
CA PHE A 201 11.68 1.79 7.05
C PHE A 201 10.84 2.82 7.80
N ASP A 202 10.54 2.59 9.09
CA ASP A 202 9.60 3.43 9.88
C ASP A 202 8.27 3.67 9.14
N MET A 203 7.79 2.58 8.49
CA MET A 203 6.67 2.64 7.55
C MET A 203 5.33 2.56 8.27
N THR A 204 4.40 3.42 7.89
CA THR A 204 3.00 3.25 8.24
C THR A 204 2.32 2.44 7.15
N VAL A 205 1.58 1.41 7.53
CA VAL A 205 0.90 0.51 6.59
C VAL A 205 -0.61 0.53 6.87
N LEU A 206 -1.39 0.79 5.83
CA LEU A 206 -2.83 0.57 5.84
C LEU A 206 -3.15 -0.57 4.88
N LEU A 207 -3.73 -1.64 5.37
CA LEU A 207 -4.03 -2.82 4.55
C LEU A 207 -5.54 -3.11 4.50
N ILE A 208 -5.99 -3.54 3.32
CA ILE A 208 -7.29 -4.21 3.15
C ILE A 208 -7.04 -5.70 3.16
N GLU A 209 -7.74 -6.45 4.00
CA GLU A 209 -7.68 -7.90 4.03
C GLU A 209 -9.00 -8.53 4.46
N HIS A 210 -9.15 -9.79 4.13
CA HIS A 210 -10.26 -10.64 4.55
C HIS A 210 -9.77 -11.91 5.25
N ASP A 211 -8.46 -12.18 5.24
CA ASP A 211 -7.82 -13.24 6.02
C ASP A 211 -7.65 -12.76 7.47
N MET A 212 -8.53 -13.27 8.35
CA MET A 212 -8.54 -12.88 9.77
C MET A 212 -7.28 -13.32 10.51
N LYS A 213 -6.59 -14.38 10.05
CA LYS A 213 -5.32 -14.82 10.64
C LYS A 213 -4.23 -13.78 10.39
N LEU A 214 -4.13 -13.28 9.17
CA LEU A 214 -3.19 -12.21 8.83
C LEU A 214 -3.54 -10.95 9.61
N VAL A 215 -4.81 -10.51 9.57
CA VAL A 215 -5.28 -9.30 10.25
C VAL A 215 -4.97 -9.35 11.75
N SER A 216 -5.38 -10.42 12.44
CA SER A 216 -5.14 -10.58 13.88
C SER A 216 -3.65 -10.72 14.22
N GLY A 217 -2.87 -11.24 13.27
CA GLY A 217 -1.45 -11.47 13.46
C GLY A 217 -0.57 -10.23 13.36
N ILE A 218 -0.96 -9.22 12.54
CA ILE A 218 -0.06 -8.08 12.29
C ILE A 218 -0.68 -6.70 12.56
N CYS A 219 -2.00 -6.54 12.51
CA CYS A 219 -2.61 -5.23 12.69
C CYS A 219 -2.64 -4.81 14.15
N ASP A 220 -2.23 -3.58 14.41
CA ASP A 220 -2.34 -2.96 15.74
C ASP A 220 -3.80 -2.55 16.00
N ARG A 221 -4.43 -1.89 15.02
CA ARG A 221 -5.81 -1.41 15.07
C ARG A 221 -6.56 -1.72 13.79
N LEU A 222 -7.89 -1.73 13.88
CA LEU A 222 -8.81 -2.02 12.77
C LEU A 222 -9.91 -0.98 12.66
N THR A 223 -10.35 -0.75 11.43
CA THR A 223 -11.69 -0.22 11.10
C THR A 223 -12.47 -1.29 10.33
N VAL A 224 -13.66 -1.58 10.79
CA VAL A 224 -14.61 -2.46 10.09
C VAL A 224 -15.61 -1.62 9.34
N LEU A 225 -15.70 -1.87 8.02
CA LEU A 225 -16.68 -1.25 7.15
C LEU A 225 -17.86 -2.17 6.92
N ASN A 226 -19.06 -1.59 6.90
CA ASN A 226 -20.25 -2.24 6.42
C ASN A 226 -21.12 -1.24 5.64
N PHE A 227 -21.52 -1.57 4.41
CA PHE A 227 -22.32 -0.70 3.52
C PHE A 227 -21.83 0.75 3.44
N GLY A 228 -20.52 0.95 3.31
CA GLY A 228 -19.88 2.28 3.16
C GLY A 228 -19.73 3.08 4.45
N GLN A 229 -20.12 2.55 5.60
CA GLN A 229 -20.02 3.20 6.91
C GLN A 229 -19.12 2.43 7.86
N VAL A 230 -18.54 3.13 8.85
CA VAL A 230 -17.75 2.51 9.92
C VAL A 230 -18.72 1.79 10.87
N LEU A 231 -18.53 0.47 11.01
CA LEU A 231 -19.27 -0.36 11.95
C LEU A 231 -18.59 -0.42 13.33
N ALA A 232 -17.26 -0.55 13.34
CA ALA A 232 -16.44 -0.59 14.55
C ALA A 232 -15.04 -0.09 14.23
N GLU A 233 -14.35 0.47 15.22
CA GLU A 233 -12.96 0.91 15.16
C GLU A 233 -12.30 0.73 16.52
N GLY A 234 -11.05 0.28 16.58
CA GLY A 234 -10.31 0.10 17.84
C GLY A 234 -9.12 -0.83 17.72
N GLU A 235 -8.61 -1.27 18.86
CA GLU A 235 -7.57 -2.30 18.94
C GLU A 235 -8.05 -3.60 18.29
N THR A 236 -7.16 -4.26 17.55
CA THR A 236 -7.51 -5.45 16.76
C THR A 236 -8.21 -6.53 17.59
N ALA A 237 -7.69 -6.83 18.79
CA ALA A 237 -8.26 -7.85 19.65
C ALA A 237 -9.69 -7.53 20.12
N GLU A 238 -9.97 -6.25 20.41
CA GLU A 238 -11.30 -5.82 20.86
C GLU A 238 -12.31 -5.86 19.70
N VAL A 239 -11.92 -5.31 18.55
CA VAL A 239 -12.81 -5.21 17.38
C VAL A 239 -13.19 -6.58 16.83
N LEU A 240 -12.27 -7.55 16.82
CA LEU A 240 -12.55 -8.91 16.34
C LEU A 240 -13.49 -9.70 17.24
N HIS A 241 -13.68 -9.28 18.50
CA HIS A 241 -14.62 -9.90 19.45
C HIS A 241 -15.93 -9.13 19.58
N ASP A 242 -16.11 -8.01 18.85
CA ASP A 242 -17.37 -7.25 18.85
C ASP A 242 -18.49 -8.07 18.18
N GLU A 243 -19.60 -8.31 18.89
CA GLU A 243 -20.76 -9.04 18.37
C GLU A 243 -21.32 -8.45 17.07
N LYS A 244 -21.27 -7.11 16.90
CA LYS A 244 -21.72 -6.45 15.67
C LYS A 244 -20.85 -6.80 14.49
N VAL A 245 -19.54 -6.91 14.72
CA VAL A 245 -18.57 -7.31 13.69
C VAL A 245 -18.78 -8.76 13.31
N ILE A 246 -18.92 -9.66 14.29
CA ILE A 246 -19.19 -11.08 14.06
C ILE A 246 -20.47 -11.27 13.23
N LYS A 247 -21.56 -10.61 13.62
CA LYS A 247 -22.84 -10.67 12.87
C LYS A 247 -22.71 -10.15 11.44
N ALA A 248 -21.98 -9.05 11.22
CA ALA A 248 -21.77 -8.50 9.87
C ALA A 248 -21.01 -9.47 8.94
N TYR A 249 -20.15 -10.34 9.46
CA TYR A 249 -19.46 -11.37 8.69
C TYR A 249 -20.26 -12.65 8.50
N LEU A 250 -21.11 -13.00 9.45
CA LEU A 250 -21.98 -14.19 9.38
C LEU A 250 -23.25 -13.95 8.55
N GLY A 251 -23.58 -12.69 8.26
CA GLY A 251 -24.76 -12.34 7.46
C GLY A 251 -26.07 -12.41 8.24
N GLU A 252 -26.02 -12.26 9.56
CA GLU A 252 -27.20 -12.19 10.45
C GLU A 252 -27.63 -10.74 10.73
#